data_f01f76c6c4f71e33af3d01dd62972d20
#
_entry.id   f01f76c6c4f71e33af3d01dd62972d20
#
_cell.length_a   1.000
_cell.length_b   1.000
_cell.length_c   1.000
_cell.angle_alpha   90.00
_cell.angle_beta   90.00
_cell.angle_gamma   90.00
#
_symmetry.space_group_name_H-M   'P 1'
#
loop_
_entity.id
_entity.type
_entity.pdbx_description
1 polymer ?
#
loop_
_entity_poly.entity_id
_entity_poly.type
_entity_poly.pdbx_seq_one_letter_code
_entity_poly.pdbx_strand_id
1 'polypeptide(L)'
;MRFPMIVAAAMVALPLSAPAQDTAARSLAATCANCHGTDGRSVGGMEPLAGMAKGEMVRKLNEFRTGAKPATVMHQLAKGYTEQQIDLIAGYFAAQKR
;
A
#
# COMPACT_ATOMS: atom_id res chain seq x y z
N MET A 1 -8.43 -8.61 -61.36
CA MET A 1 -7.90 -7.61 -60.41
C MET A 1 -8.10 -8.13 -59.00
N ARG A 2 -7.03 -8.48 -58.34
CA ARG A 2 -7.09 -8.90 -56.94
C ARG A 2 -6.54 -7.77 -56.10
N PHE A 3 -7.38 -7.20 -55.23
CA PHE A 3 -6.95 -6.25 -54.26
C PHE A 3 -6.42 -7.01 -53.05
N PRO A 4 -5.19 -6.74 -52.58
CA PRO A 4 -4.75 -7.33 -51.33
C PRO A 4 -5.57 -6.70 -50.18
N MET A 5 -6.32 -7.52 -49.49
CA MET A 5 -6.92 -7.08 -48.25
C MET A 5 -5.79 -6.92 -47.23
N ILE A 6 -5.44 -5.68 -46.95
CA ILE A 6 -4.56 -5.35 -45.85
C ILE A 6 -5.42 -5.43 -44.60
N VAL A 7 -5.32 -6.54 -43.87
CA VAL A 7 -5.88 -6.65 -42.54
C VAL A 7 -4.91 -5.87 -41.64
N ALA A 8 -5.27 -4.64 -41.36
CA ALA A 8 -4.58 -3.90 -40.31
C ALA A 8 -4.99 -4.49 -38.97
N ALA A 9 -4.12 -5.33 -38.39
CA ALA A 9 -4.26 -5.76 -37.03
C ALA A 9 -4.05 -4.54 -36.13
N ALA A 10 -5.12 -3.99 -35.63
CA ALA A 10 -5.04 -2.95 -34.61
C ALA A 10 -4.50 -3.61 -33.33
N MET A 11 -3.23 -3.42 -33.04
CA MET A 11 -2.68 -3.76 -31.72
C MET A 11 -3.25 -2.77 -30.72
N VAL A 12 -4.23 -3.23 -29.97
CA VAL A 12 -4.71 -2.49 -28.80
C VAL A 12 -3.66 -2.67 -27.71
N ALA A 13 -2.82 -1.64 -27.55
CA ALA A 13 -1.92 -1.58 -26.40
C ALA A 13 -2.76 -1.37 -25.15
N LEU A 14 -2.97 -2.42 -24.38
CA LEU A 14 -3.56 -2.31 -23.05
C LEU A 14 -2.56 -1.61 -22.13
N PRO A 15 -2.96 -0.56 -21.41
CA PRO A 15 -2.07 0.07 -20.47
C PRO A 15 -1.72 -0.92 -19.35
N LEU A 16 -0.43 -1.23 -19.22
CA LEU A 16 0.12 -2.08 -18.14
C LEU A 16 0.35 -1.29 -16.86
N SER A 17 -0.32 -0.14 -16.71
CA SER A 17 -0.16 0.72 -15.56
C SER A 17 -1.15 0.32 -14.47
N ALA A 18 -0.77 -0.06 -13.38
CA ALA A 18 -1.38 -0.09 -12.06
C ALA A 18 -1.11 -1.36 -11.25
N PRO A 19 -0.96 -2.60 -11.79
CA PRO A 19 -0.78 -3.78 -10.94
C PRO A 19 0.48 -3.75 -10.09
N ALA A 20 1.55 -3.12 -10.56
CA ALA A 20 2.85 -3.15 -9.88
C ALA A 20 2.87 -2.33 -8.59
N GLN A 21 2.30 -1.12 -8.57
CA GLN A 21 2.23 -0.30 -7.35
C GLN A 21 1.24 -0.88 -6.36
N ASP A 22 0.09 -1.36 -6.82
CA ASP A 22 -0.91 -1.98 -5.95
C ASP A 22 -0.36 -3.26 -5.33
N THR A 23 0.37 -4.06 -6.09
CA THR A 23 1.03 -5.26 -5.58
C THR A 23 2.11 -4.93 -4.56
N ALA A 24 2.93 -3.93 -4.82
CA ALA A 24 3.97 -3.48 -3.90
C ALA A 24 3.36 -2.95 -2.60
N ALA A 25 2.34 -2.12 -2.68
CA ALA A 25 1.63 -1.59 -1.51
C ALA A 25 1.03 -2.72 -0.67
N ARG A 26 0.36 -3.66 -1.30
CA ARG A 26 -0.23 -4.81 -0.65
C ARG A 26 0.81 -5.69 0.04
N SER A 27 1.91 -5.95 -0.63
CA SER A 27 3.01 -6.77 -0.07
C SER A 27 3.65 -6.10 1.12
N LEU A 28 3.89 -4.80 1.05
CA LEU A 28 4.43 -4.03 2.17
C LEU A 28 3.45 -4.02 3.36
N ALA A 29 2.18 -3.76 3.09
CA ALA A 29 1.14 -3.71 4.12
C ALA A 29 0.89 -5.07 4.77
N ALA A 30 1.15 -6.17 4.08
CA ALA A 30 0.94 -7.53 4.60
C ALA A 30 1.77 -7.80 5.87
N THR A 31 2.92 -7.17 6.02
CA THR A 31 3.75 -7.33 7.22
C THR A 31 3.08 -6.78 8.48
N CYS A 32 2.17 -5.83 8.34
CA CYS A 32 1.44 -5.23 9.46
C CYS A 32 0.34 -6.15 10.00
N ALA A 33 -0.09 -7.14 9.22
CA ALA A 33 -1.21 -8.01 9.56
C ALA A 33 -0.96 -8.86 10.82
N ASN A 34 0.30 -9.19 11.11
CA ASN A 34 0.64 -10.00 12.28
C ASN A 34 0.15 -9.39 13.60
N CYS A 35 0.12 -8.07 13.69
CA CYS A 35 -0.31 -7.35 14.89
C CYS A 35 -1.62 -6.59 14.69
N HIS A 36 -1.82 -6.02 13.51
CA HIS A 36 -2.96 -5.13 13.24
C HIS A 36 -4.14 -5.80 12.51
N GLY A 37 -4.04 -7.11 12.27
CA GLY A 37 -5.09 -7.88 11.61
C GLY A 37 -5.05 -7.79 10.08
N THR A 38 -5.77 -8.69 9.43
CA THR A 38 -5.85 -8.77 7.98
C THR A 38 -6.41 -7.45 7.41
N ASP A 39 -5.69 -6.88 6.45
CA ASP A 39 -6.02 -5.58 5.85
C ASP A 39 -6.17 -4.45 6.87
N GLY A 40 -5.54 -4.59 8.03
CA GLY A 40 -5.59 -3.61 9.11
C GLY A 40 -6.86 -3.65 9.94
N ARG A 41 -7.69 -4.68 9.79
CA ARG A 41 -8.91 -4.88 10.59
C ARG A 41 -8.58 -5.64 11.87
N SER A 42 -8.04 -4.94 12.84
CA SER A 42 -7.67 -5.54 14.12
C SER A 42 -8.90 -6.10 14.86
N VAL A 43 -8.72 -7.29 15.42
CA VAL A 43 -9.74 -7.94 16.26
C VAL A 43 -9.26 -8.15 17.70
N GLY A 44 -8.02 -7.77 18.01
CA GLY A 44 -7.36 -8.11 19.25
C GLY A 44 -6.88 -6.92 20.10
N GLY A 45 -7.46 -5.76 20.01
CA GLY A 45 -7.10 -4.60 20.83
C GLY A 45 -5.95 -3.75 20.29
N MET A 46 -5.28 -4.18 19.23
CA MET A 46 -4.32 -3.35 18.50
C MET A 46 -5.07 -2.27 17.70
N GLU A 47 -4.43 -1.14 17.48
CA GLU A 47 -5.03 -0.06 16.71
C GLU A 47 -5.40 -0.55 15.29
N PRO A 48 -6.68 -0.40 14.88
CA PRO A 48 -7.07 -0.73 13.51
C PRO A 48 -6.48 0.29 12.52
N LEU A 49 -5.98 -0.20 11.41
CA LEU A 49 -5.38 0.62 10.35
C LEU A 49 -6.31 0.82 9.16
N ALA A 50 -7.26 -0.10 8.98
CA ALA A 50 -8.21 -0.05 7.87
C ALA A 50 -9.03 1.24 7.90
N GLY A 51 -9.04 1.96 6.78
CA GLY A 51 -9.79 3.20 6.65
C GLY A 51 -9.18 4.41 7.36
N MET A 52 -7.98 4.28 7.93
CA MET A 52 -7.26 5.43 8.47
C MET A 52 -6.87 6.37 7.33
N ALA A 53 -7.07 7.68 7.53
CA ALA A 53 -6.70 8.66 6.52
C ALA A 53 -5.20 8.55 6.19
N LYS A 54 -4.88 8.60 4.89
CA LYS A 54 -3.51 8.42 4.40
C LYS A 54 -2.52 9.37 5.08
N GLY A 55 -2.85 10.65 5.17
CA GLY A 55 -2.00 11.65 5.80
C GLY A 55 -1.75 11.38 7.28
N GLU A 56 -2.75 10.89 7.99
CA GLU A 56 -2.62 10.50 9.40
C GLU A 56 -1.68 9.31 9.56
N MET A 57 -1.81 8.29 8.70
CA MET A 57 -0.94 7.12 8.72
C MET A 57 0.51 7.50 8.43
N VAL A 58 0.73 8.32 7.41
CA VAL A 58 2.07 8.80 7.06
C VAL A 58 2.70 9.55 8.24
N ARG A 59 1.94 10.42 8.88
CA ARG A 59 2.40 11.16 10.05
C ARG A 59 2.78 10.23 11.20
N LYS A 60 1.93 9.27 11.53
CA LYS A 60 2.19 8.31 12.61
C LYS A 60 3.42 7.44 12.34
N LEU A 61 3.55 6.92 11.12
CA LEU A 61 4.72 6.11 10.76
C LEU A 61 6.02 6.93 10.80
N ASN A 62 5.99 8.19 10.40
CA ASN A 62 7.14 9.06 10.51
C ASN A 62 7.47 9.40 11.98
N GLU A 63 6.48 9.59 12.82
CA GLU A 63 6.67 9.80 14.26
C GLU A 63 7.33 8.59 14.92
N PHE A 64 6.93 7.38 14.56
CA PHE A 64 7.59 6.16 15.02
C PHE A 64 9.03 6.08 14.49
N ARG A 65 9.22 6.40 13.22
CA ARG A 65 10.56 6.33 12.58
C ARG A 65 11.55 7.28 13.22
N THR A 66 11.12 8.48 13.59
CA THR A 66 11.98 9.50 14.20
C THR A 66 12.10 9.36 15.72
N GLY A 67 11.25 8.54 16.35
CA GLY A 67 11.20 8.40 17.80
C GLY A 67 10.36 9.47 18.50
N ALA A 68 9.67 10.33 17.75
CA ALA A 68 8.80 11.37 18.31
C ALA A 68 7.59 10.78 19.05
N LYS A 69 7.15 9.60 18.63
CA LYS A 69 6.07 8.87 19.28
C LYS A 69 6.63 7.65 20.02
N PRO A 70 6.36 7.48 21.33
CA PRO A 70 6.80 6.31 22.08
C PRO A 70 6.15 5.04 21.54
N ALA A 71 6.96 3.98 21.43
CA ALA A 71 6.50 2.67 21.00
C ALA A 71 7.47 1.60 21.47
N THR A 72 7.01 0.36 21.56
CA THR A 72 7.87 -0.78 21.86
C THR A 72 8.46 -1.42 20.60
N VAL A 73 7.65 -1.58 19.56
CA VAL A 73 8.02 -2.28 18.33
C VAL A 73 7.93 -1.37 17.09
N MET A 74 6.91 -0.51 17.02
CA MET A 74 6.64 0.27 15.82
C MET A 74 7.79 1.17 15.39
N HIS A 75 8.57 1.72 16.32
CA HIS A 75 9.73 2.53 15.97
C HIS A 75 10.82 1.72 15.24
N GLN A 76 10.98 0.44 15.57
CA GLN A 76 11.90 -0.44 14.86
C GLN A 76 11.37 -0.82 13.48
N LEU A 77 10.09 -1.14 13.38
CA LEU A 77 9.46 -1.50 12.10
C LEU A 77 9.45 -0.31 11.15
N ALA A 78 9.07 0.86 11.62
CA ALA A 78 8.97 2.06 10.80
C ALA A 78 10.33 2.50 10.23
N LYS A 79 11.42 2.29 10.96
CA LYS A 79 12.78 2.60 10.49
C LYS A 79 13.19 1.78 9.27
N GLY A 80 12.59 0.63 9.05
CA GLY A 80 12.89 -0.24 7.93
C GLY A 80 12.28 0.20 6.60
N TYR A 81 11.44 1.22 6.60
CA TYR A 81 10.73 1.68 5.40
C TYR A 81 11.24 3.04 4.91
N THR A 82 11.30 3.19 3.59
CA THR A 82 11.54 4.48 2.93
C THR A 82 10.28 5.33 2.98
N GLU A 83 10.40 6.63 2.70
CA GLU A 83 9.25 7.51 2.58
C GLU A 83 8.25 7.04 1.51
N GLN A 84 8.76 6.55 0.38
CA GLN A 84 7.92 6.00 -0.68
C GLN A 84 7.16 4.75 -0.23
N GLN A 85 7.83 3.88 0.52
CA GLN A 85 7.19 2.67 1.07
C GLN A 85 6.14 3.02 2.11
N ILE A 86 6.40 4.00 2.96
CA ILE A 86 5.41 4.51 3.92
C ILE A 86 4.19 5.08 3.21
N ASP A 87 4.39 5.81 2.12
CA ASP A 87 3.29 6.34 1.31
C ASP A 87 2.43 5.23 0.70
N LEU A 88 3.05 4.19 0.17
CA LEU A 88 2.36 3.03 -0.38
C LEU A 88 1.56 2.28 0.69
N ILE A 89 2.15 2.04 1.85
CA ILE A 89 1.49 1.38 2.99
C ILE A 89 0.28 2.20 3.43
N ALA A 90 0.45 3.49 3.61
CA ALA A 90 -0.61 4.38 4.05
C ALA A 90 -1.77 4.44 3.05
N GLY A 91 -1.48 4.49 1.76
CA GLY A 91 -2.49 4.46 0.71
C GLY A 91 -3.26 3.15 0.68
N TYR A 92 -2.59 2.03 0.92
CA TYR A 92 -3.24 0.71 0.99
C TYR A 92 -4.28 0.65 2.11
N PHE A 93 -3.90 1.03 3.32
CA PHE A 93 -4.82 0.98 4.47
C PHE A 93 -5.93 2.02 4.36
N ALA A 94 -5.65 3.20 3.85
CA ALA A 94 -6.68 4.23 3.64
C ALA A 94 -7.79 3.76 2.70
N ALA A 95 -7.48 2.88 1.75
CA ALA A 95 -8.44 2.33 0.80
C ALA A 95 -9.25 1.15 1.36
N GLN A 96 -8.88 0.62 2.52
CA GLN A 96 -9.59 -0.51 3.12
C GLN A 96 -10.85 -0.04 3.84
N LYS A 97 -11.90 -0.84 3.78
CA LYS A 97 -13.11 -0.61 4.57
C LYS A 97 -12.85 -0.96 6.03
N ARG A 98 -13.39 -0.14 6.91
CA ARG A 98 -13.36 -0.39 8.35
C ARG A 98 -14.17 -1.63 8.74
#